data_0b43938b0bf649a609903386fbf16167
#
_entry.id   0b43938b0bf649a609903386fbf16167
#
_cell.length_a   1.000
_cell.length_b   1.000
_cell.length_c   1.000
_cell.angle_alpha   90.00
_cell.angle_beta   90.00
_cell.angle_gamma   90.00
#
_symmetry.space_group_name_H-M   'P 1'
#
loop_
_entity.id
_entity.type
_entity.pdbx_description
1 polymer ?
#
loop_
_entity_poly.entity_id
_entity_poly.type
_entity_poly.pdbx_seq_one_letter_code
_entity_poly.pdbx_strand_id
1 'polypeptide(L)'
;MGKKSTSFFDMQFITSSISTMLVLLLLGMVVFFVLSANNLSKYVRENISFSVLVSDDMKEADAIKFQKKLNAEPFVKETYYISKEQALKEQTEAMGTDPAEFLGYNPFTASIEIKLNADYANSDSIAWIEEKIMANKKVMEINYPQDLLDAVNSNIRRISFLLLGLAALLTLISFALINNTIRLTIYSKRFLIHTMKLVGASWGFIRKPFLVRNIWIGVLAAVMADAALIGMAYALVRYEPELIEIITPMTMLLVMSSVFVFGVIITFMCAYISINKYLRMKAGALYYILSLIHISEPTRLQLI
;
A
#
# COMPACT_ATOMS: atom_id res chain seq x y z
N MET A 1 3.42 -43.64 -32.82
CA MET A 1 2.99 -42.21 -32.82
C MET A 1 2.67 -41.79 -31.39
N GLY A 2 3.62 -41.20 -30.72
CA GLY A 2 3.47 -40.78 -29.34
C GLY A 2 2.51 -39.58 -29.25
N LYS A 3 1.44 -39.74 -28.51
CA LYS A 3 0.51 -38.69 -28.09
C LYS A 3 1.32 -37.66 -27.28
N LYS A 4 1.82 -36.58 -27.89
CA LYS A 4 2.28 -35.41 -27.16
C LYS A 4 1.04 -34.86 -26.43
N SER A 5 0.85 -35.27 -25.20
CA SER A 5 -0.01 -34.58 -24.24
C SER A 5 0.41 -33.12 -24.29
N THR A 6 -0.42 -32.26 -24.86
CA THR A 6 -0.26 -30.81 -24.70
C THR A 6 -0.48 -30.51 -23.24
N SER A 7 0.58 -30.62 -22.46
CA SER A 7 0.55 -30.26 -21.04
C SER A 7 0.05 -28.82 -20.95
N PHE A 8 -1.01 -28.60 -20.20
CA PHE A 8 -1.54 -27.26 -19.91
C PHE A 8 -0.45 -26.37 -19.24
N PHE A 9 0.51 -27.06 -18.61
CA PHE A 9 1.70 -26.49 -17.96
C PHE A 9 2.94 -26.60 -18.86
N ASP A 10 2.93 -25.91 -20.00
CA ASP A 10 4.13 -25.75 -20.82
C ASP A 10 5.14 -24.84 -20.11
N MET A 11 6.45 -24.99 -20.43
CA MET A 11 7.51 -24.10 -19.90
C MET A 11 7.14 -22.61 -20.03
N GLN A 12 6.46 -22.23 -21.11
CA GLN A 12 5.99 -20.87 -21.34
C GLN A 12 4.92 -20.43 -20.30
N PHE A 13 4.06 -21.35 -19.83
CA PHE A 13 3.08 -21.07 -18.78
C PHE A 13 3.78 -20.77 -17.47
N ILE A 14 4.78 -21.58 -17.09
CA ILE A 14 5.56 -21.42 -15.86
C ILE A 14 6.31 -20.10 -15.88
N THR A 15 7.04 -19.81 -16.96
CA THR A 15 7.80 -18.55 -17.10
C THR A 15 6.90 -17.33 -17.03
N SER A 16 5.74 -17.38 -17.69
CA SER A 16 4.75 -16.30 -17.64
C SER A 16 4.20 -16.09 -16.24
N SER A 17 3.89 -17.19 -15.53
CA SER A 17 3.37 -17.11 -14.14
C SER A 17 4.40 -16.50 -13.21
N ILE A 18 5.68 -16.88 -13.30
CA ILE A 18 6.76 -16.32 -12.50
C ILE A 18 6.96 -14.82 -12.81
N SER A 19 7.00 -14.44 -14.10
CA SER A 19 7.14 -13.03 -14.48
C SER A 19 5.97 -12.18 -13.98
N THR A 20 4.74 -12.70 -14.09
CA THR A 20 3.55 -12.00 -13.60
C THR A 20 3.53 -11.94 -12.07
N MET A 21 3.94 -13.02 -11.39
CA MET A 21 4.11 -13.06 -9.93
C MET A 21 5.05 -11.96 -9.44
N LEU A 22 6.22 -11.79 -10.06
CA LEU A 22 7.18 -10.77 -9.65
C LEU A 22 6.59 -9.36 -9.76
N VAL A 23 5.85 -9.07 -10.83
CA VAL A 23 5.19 -7.76 -10.98
C VAL A 23 4.08 -7.58 -9.95
N LEU A 24 3.25 -8.62 -9.70
CA LEU A 24 2.20 -8.56 -8.70
C LEU A 24 2.76 -8.43 -7.28
N LEU A 25 3.89 -9.07 -7.00
CA LEU A 25 4.60 -8.95 -5.74
C LEU A 25 5.06 -7.50 -5.53
N LEU A 26 5.68 -6.86 -6.54
CA LEU A 26 6.08 -5.47 -6.46
C LEU A 26 4.90 -4.53 -6.29
N LEU A 27 3.79 -4.76 -7.02
CA LEU A 27 2.54 -4.01 -6.83
C LEU A 27 1.97 -4.20 -5.43
N GLY A 28 1.96 -5.44 -4.93
CA GLY A 28 1.54 -5.77 -3.58
C GLY A 28 2.39 -5.10 -2.51
N MET A 29 3.72 -5.04 -2.71
CA MET A 29 4.61 -4.28 -1.84
C MET A 29 4.23 -2.78 -1.81
N VAL A 30 3.92 -2.19 -2.96
CA VAL A 30 3.49 -0.78 -3.02
C VAL A 30 2.21 -0.59 -2.21
N VAL A 31 1.20 -1.45 -2.39
CA VAL A 31 -0.06 -1.39 -1.61
C VAL A 31 0.22 -1.59 -0.13
N PHE A 32 1.05 -2.57 0.22
CA PHE A 32 1.47 -2.85 1.59
C PHE A 32 2.11 -1.62 2.23
N PHE A 33 3.08 -0.98 1.58
CA PHE A 33 3.73 0.21 2.11
C PHE A 33 2.77 1.40 2.25
N VAL A 34 1.85 1.61 1.30
CA VAL A 34 0.84 2.67 1.41
C VAL A 34 -0.05 2.47 2.63
N LEU A 35 -0.57 1.26 2.82
CA LEU A 35 -1.45 0.94 3.96
C LEU A 35 -0.69 0.98 5.28
N SER A 36 0.54 0.45 5.32
CA SER A 36 1.38 0.49 6.52
C SER A 36 1.79 1.92 6.89
N ALA A 37 2.14 2.77 5.91
CA ALA A 37 2.42 4.18 6.15
C ALA A 37 1.20 4.92 6.69
N ASN A 38 0.00 4.62 6.19
CA ASN A 38 -1.24 5.19 6.70
C ASN A 38 -1.54 4.74 8.14
N ASN A 39 -1.33 3.45 8.45
CA ASN A 39 -1.49 2.93 9.81
C ASN A 39 -0.47 3.54 10.77
N LEU A 40 0.80 3.64 10.35
CA LEU A 40 1.84 4.30 11.13
C LEU A 40 1.48 5.76 11.43
N SER A 41 0.97 6.49 10.42
CA SER A 41 0.48 7.84 10.62
C SER A 41 -0.64 7.90 11.65
N LYS A 42 -1.61 7.01 11.52
CA LYS A 42 -2.72 6.91 12.46
C LYS A 42 -2.21 6.65 13.87
N TYR A 43 -1.32 5.68 14.02
CA TYR A 43 -0.69 5.34 15.28
C TYR A 43 0.05 6.54 15.91
N VAL A 44 0.88 7.23 15.14
CA VAL A 44 1.61 8.41 15.63
C VAL A 44 0.66 9.52 16.04
N ARG A 45 -0.35 9.85 15.23
CA ARG A 45 -1.35 10.88 15.53
C ARG A 45 -2.15 10.57 16.80
N GLU A 46 -2.52 9.31 17.01
CA GLU A 46 -3.29 8.89 18.18
C GLU A 46 -2.46 8.83 19.46
N ASN A 47 -1.13 8.77 19.35
CA ASN A 47 -0.21 8.74 20.48
C ASN A 47 0.43 10.12 20.80
N ILE A 48 0.17 11.13 19.98
CA ILE A 48 0.56 12.50 20.32
C ILE A 48 -0.35 13.02 21.43
N SER A 49 0.28 13.43 22.54
CA SER A 49 -0.39 14.05 23.67
C SER A 49 -0.51 15.56 23.46
N PHE A 50 -1.70 16.07 23.71
CA PHE A 50 -2.02 17.49 23.80
C PHE A 50 -2.12 17.86 25.27
N SER A 51 -1.18 18.64 25.78
CA SER A 51 -1.17 19.08 27.19
C SER A 51 -1.97 20.38 27.35
N VAL A 52 -3.14 20.27 27.98
CA VAL A 52 -3.97 21.40 28.30
C VAL A 52 -3.58 21.88 29.72
N LEU A 53 -2.83 22.97 29.79
CA LEU A 53 -2.40 23.58 31.06
C LEU A 53 -3.58 24.28 31.72
N VAL A 54 -3.84 23.95 32.98
CA VAL A 54 -4.93 24.54 33.73
C VAL A 54 -4.41 25.54 34.78
N SER A 55 -5.18 26.61 35.02
CA SER A 55 -4.84 27.65 35.99
C SER A 55 -4.77 27.07 37.41
N ASP A 56 -3.89 27.62 38.21
CA ASP A 56 -3.73 27.31 39.64
C ASP A 56 -5.01 27.51 40.46
N ASP A 57 -5.91 28.37 39.98
CA ASP A 57 -7.22 28.62 40.58
C ASP A 57 -8.23 27.48 40.35
N MET A 58 -7.88 26.49 39.48
CA MET A 58 -8.74 25.35 39.21
C MET A 58 -8.56 24.29 40.29
N LYS A 59 -9.59 24.07 41.08
CA LYS A 59 -9.58 22.96 42.06
C LYS A 59 -9.53 21.62 41.35
N GLU A 60 -8.84 20.66 41.95
CA GLU A 60 -8.72 19.30 41.39
C GLU A 60 -10.07 18.67 41.01
N ALA A 61 -11.10 18.86 41.87
CA ALA A 61 -12.44 18.37 41.58
C ALA A 61 -13.07 18.99 40.31
N ASP A 62 -12.75 20.27 40.01
CA ASP A 62 -13.21 20.94 38.80
C ASP A 62 -12.41 20.49 37.57
N ALA A 63 -11.10 20.21 37.72
CA ALA A 63 -10.25 19.67 36.68
C ALA A 63 -10.71 18.26 36.26
N ILE A 64 -11.06 17.41 37.23
CA ILE A 64 -11.60 16.06 36.97
C ILE A 64 -12.98 16.14 36.27
N LYS A 65 -13.84 17.10 36.66
CA LYS A 65 -15.11 17.32 35.94
C LYS A 65 -14.88 17.77 34.50
N PHE A 66 -13.91 18.65 34.28
CA PHE A 66 -13.55 19.14 32.97
C PHE A 66 -12.94 18.01 32.10
N GLN A 67 -12.05 17.18 32.67
CA GLN A 67 -11.51 15.97 32.04
C GLN A 67 -12.63 15.04 31.57
N LYS A 68 -13.62 14.75 32.45
CA LYS A 68 -14.77 13.91 32.09
C LYS A 68 -15.60 14.49 30.95
N LYS A 69 -15.75 15.83 30.92
CA LYS A 69 -16.44 16.51 29.82
C LYS A 69 -15.66 16.38 28.51
N LEU A 70 -14.34 16.54 28.57
CA LEU A 70 -13.46 16.36 27.38
C LEU A 70 -13.47 14.91 26.88
N ASN A 71 -13.44 13.95 27.81
CA ASN A 71 -13.46 12.53 27.45
C ASN A 71 -14.77 12.07 26.77
N ALA A 72 -15.86 12.85 26.94
CA ALA A 72 -17.13 12.60 26.25
C ALA A 72 -17.19 13.19 24.83
N GLU A 73 -16.18 13.96 24.42
CA GLU A 73 -16.14 14.60 23.10
C GLU A 73 -15.68 13.61 22.01
N PRO A 74 -16.27 13.64 20.80
CA PRO A 74 -15.99 12.67 19.76
C PRO A 74 -14.55 12.74 19.20
N PHE A 75 -13.87 13.85 19.38
CA PHE A 75 -12.49 14.03 18.93
C PHE A 75 -11.46 13.47 19.92
N VAL A 76 -11.87 13.15 21.15
CA VAL A 76 -11.00 12.66 22.23
C VAL A 76 -10.99 11.12 22.21
N LYS A 77 -9.80 10.55 22.26
CA LYS A 77 -9.58 9.11 22.43
C LYS A 77 -9.42 8.76 23.90
N GLU A 78 -8.54 9.48 24.59
CA GLU A 78 -8.20 9.25 26.00
C GLU A 78 -7.82 10.58 26.65
N THR A 79 -8.03 10.68 27.99
CA THR A 79 -7.60 11.84 28.78
C THR A 79 -6.98 11.39 30.09
N TYR A 80 -5.91 12.07 30.49
CA TYR A 80 -5.22 11.84 31.75
C TYR A 80 -5.07 13.18 32.48
N TYR A 81 -5.42 13.20 33.77
CA TYR A 81 -5.13 14.35 34.62
C TYR A 81 -3.79 14.15 35.31
N ILE A 82 -2.89 15.13 35.18
CA ILE A 82 -1.56 15.14 35.77
C ILE A 82 -1.54 16.29 36.81
N SER A 83 -1.36 15.93 38.08
CA SER A 83 -1.23 16.94 39.15
C SER A 83 0.14 17.63 39.09
N LYS A 84 0.30 18.76 39.80
CA LYS A 84 1.58 19.48 39.88
C LYS A 84 2.70 18.60 40.43
N GLU A 85 2.37 17.80 41.45
CA GLU A 85 3.32 16.91 42.11
C GLU A 85 3.74 15.77 41.18
N GLN A 86 2.77 15.23 40.42
CA GLN A 86 3.03 14.19 39.44
C GLN A 86 3.87 14.72 38.29
N ALA A 87 3.57 15.93 37.77
CA ALA A 87 4.35 16.57 36.72
C ALA A 87 5.81 16.81 37.16
N LEU A 88 6.03 17.26 38.39
CA LEU A 88 7.36 17.43 38.96
C LEU A 88 8.11 16.08 39.01
N LYS A 89 7.44 15.04 39.51
CA LYS A 89 8.04 13.71 39.62
C LYS A 89 8.44 13.14 38.27
N GLU A 90 7.54 13.19 37.28
CA GLU A 90 7.80 12.69 35.91
C GLU A 90 8.98 13.44 35.25
N GLN A 91 9.00 14.78 35.45
CA GLN A 91 10.10 15.58 34.88
C GLN A 91 11.43 15.38 35.64
N THR A 92 11.39 15.18 36.94
CA THR A 92 12.58 14.84 37.71
C THR A 92 13.17 13.50 37.29
N GLU A 93 12.32 12.50 37.06
CA GLU A 93 12.75 11.20 36.52
C GLU A 93 13.34 11.32 35.10
N ALA A 94 12.74 12.15 34.24
CA ALA A 94 13.20 12.36 32.86
C ALA A 94 14.52 13.16 32.77
N MET A 95 14.68 14.17 33.61
CA MET A 95 15.86 15.06 33.63
C MET A 95 17.00 14.53 34.50
N GLY A 96 16.71 13.60 35.42
CA GLY A 96 17.69 13.08 36.40
C GLY A 96 18.05 14.07 37.52
N THR A 97 17.42 15.24 37.57
CA THR A 97 17.58 16.31 38.60
C THR A 97 16.25 16.90 38.92
N ASP A 98 16.05 17.26 40.23
CA ASP A 98 14.81 17.91 40.67
C ASP A 98 14.85 19.42 40.41
N PRO A 99 14.03 19.97 39.51
CA PRO A 99 13.99 21.40 39.24
C PRO A 99 13.52 22.23 40.44
N ALA A 100 12.73 21.64 41.34
CA ALA A 100 12.24 22.36 42.53
C ALA A 100 13.36 22.61 43.55
N GLU A 101 14.41 21.77 43.60
CA GLU A 101 15.59 22.01 44.46
C GLU A 101 16.36 23.27 44.03
N PHE A 102 16.43 23.54 42.70
CA PHE A 102 17.12 24.72 42.19
C PHE A 102 16.31 26.02 42.31
N LEU A 103 14.98 25.93 42.09
CA LEU A 103 14.12 27.09 42.01
C LEU A 103 13.48 27.46 43.36
N GLY A 104 13.47 26.54 44.34
CA GLY A 104 12.82 26.72 45.63
C GLY A 104 11.30 26.60 45.59
N TYR A 105 10.72 26.32 44.44
CA TYR A 105 9.28 26.08 44.24
C TYR A 105 9.06 25.13 43.06
N ASN A 106 7.88 24.50 43.03
CA ASN A 106 7.50 23.66 41.88
C ASN A 106 7.11 24.54 40.66
N PRO A 107 7.88 24.53 39.57
CA PRO A 107 7.59 25.37 38.41
C PRO A 107 6.47 24.82 37.51
N PHE A 108 6.03 23.57 37.73
CA PHE A 108 5.02 22.93 36.89
C PHE A 108 3.60 23.25 37.36
N THR A 109 2.68 23.37 36.40
CA THR A 109 1.24 23.51 36.60
C THR A 109 0.55 22.17 36.36
N ALA A 110 -0.66 22.02 36.94
CA ALA A 110 -1.48 20.88 36.62
C ALA A 110 -1.90 20.90 35.13
N SER A 111 -1.99 19.74 34.51
CA SER A 111 -2.39 19.62 33.12
C SER A 111 -3.39 18.47 32.90
N ILE A 112 -4.16 18.59 31.83
CA ILE A 112 -4.97 17.49 31.33
C ILE A 112 -4.36 17.08 29.98
N GLU A 113 -3.77 15.91 29.95
CA GLU A 113 -3.31 15.33 28.69
C GLU A 113 -4.47 14.72 27.93
N ILE A 114 -4.55 15.05 26.64
CA ILE A 114 -5.59 14.60 25.73
C ILE A 114 -4.91 13.91 24.57
N LYS A 115 -5.29 12.67 24.28
CA LYS A 115 -4.99 12.01 23.02
C LYS A 115 -6.19 12.13 22.09
N LEU A 116 -5.97 12.62 20.89
CA LEU A 116 -7.01 12.79 19.89
C LEU A 116 -7.21 11.49 19.06
N ASN A 117 -8.42 11.30 18.57
CA ASN A 117 -8.66 10.35 17.50
C ASN A 117 -7.94 10.80 16.22
N ALA A 118 -7.33 9.87 15.47
CA ALA A 118 -6.49 10.17 14.31
C ALA A 118 -7.17 11.06 13.26
N ASP A 119 -8.48 10.94 13.10
CA ASP A 119 -9.25 11.72 12.11
C ASP A 119 -9.29 13.21 12.45
N TYR A 120 -9.13 13.56 13.73
CA TYR A 120 -9.12 14.95 14.24
C TYR A 120 -7.71 15.50 14.49
N ALA A 121 -6.67 14.67 14.42
CA ALA A 121 -5.28 15.09 14.59
C ALA A 121 -4.72 15.64 13.26
N ASN A 122 -5.29 16.75 12.79
CA ASN A 122 -4.86 17.51 11.62
C ASN A 122 -5.01 19.01 11.91
N SER A 123 -4.24 19.84 11.19
CA SER A 123 -4.14 21.29 11.44
C SER A 123 -5.50 21.99 11.43
N ASP A 124 -6.41 21.59 10.50
CA ASP A 124 -7.74 22.20 10.39
C ASP A 124 -8.64 21.87 11.59
N SER A 125 -8.59 20.60 12.05
CA SER A 125 -9.39 20.17 13.21
C SER A 125 -8.85 20.71 14.53
N ILE A 126 -7.53 20.78 14.67
CA ILE A 126 -6.88 21.27 15.89
C ILE A 126 -7.26 22.72 16.15
N ALA A 127 -7.32 23.58 15.13
CA ALA A 127 -7.65 24.98 15.28
C ALA A 127 -9.02 25.20 15.98
N TRP A 128 -10.07 24.50 15.55
CA TRP A 128 -11.37 24.63 16.21
C TRP A 128 -11.46 23.88 17.54
N ILE A 129 -10.70 22.78 17.72
CA ILE A 129 -10.60 22.06 19.00
C ILE A 129 -9.94 22.97 20.04
N GLU A 130 -8.86 23.65 19.69
CA GLU A 130 -8.16 24.61 20.52
C GLU A 130 -9.09 25.74 20.94
N GLU A 131 -9.83 26.35 20.02
CA GLU A 131 -10.82 27.37 20.29
C GLU A 131 -11.90 26.86 21.28
N LYS A 132 -12.39 25.62 21.04
CA LYS A 132 -13.40 25.00 21.90
C LYS A 132 -12.90 24.72 23.33
N ILE A 133 -11.65 24.29 23.50
CA ILE A 133 -11.05 24.01 24.81
C ILE A 133 -10.72 25.33 25.53
N MET A 134 -10.17 26.33 24.82
CA MET A 134 -9.85 27.64 25.35
C MET A 134 -11.08 28.49 25.73
N ALA A 135 -12.27 28.11 25.27
CA ALA A 135 -13.52 28.72 25.73
C ALA A 135 -13.72 28.58 27.25
N ASN A 136 -13.03 27.64 27.89
CA ASN A 136 -12.98 27.55 29.35
C ASN A 136 -11.91 28.52 29.90
N LYS A 137 -12.32 29.57 30.55
CA LYS A 137 -11.46 30.62 31.15
C LYS A 137 -10.38 30.13 32.13
N LYS A 138 -10.49 28.89 32.62
CA LYS A 138 -9.51 28.26 33.51
C LYS A 138 -8.42 27.48 32.77
N VAL A 139 -8.47 27.42 31.45
CA VAL A 139 -7.40 26.88 30.58
C VAL A 139 -6.44 28.03 30.30
N MET A 140 -5.16 27.79 30.53
CA MET A 140 -4.10 28.80 30.29
C MET A 140 -3.55 28.66 28.85
N GLU A 141 -3.19 27.45 28.47
CA GLU A 141 -2.48 27.17 27.22
C GLU A 141 -2.70 25.72 26.82
N ILE A 142 -2.60 25.48 25.55
CA ILE A 142 -2.58 24.10 24.98
C ILE A 142 -1.23 23.92 24.28
N ASN A 143 -0.46 22.97 24.77
CA ASN A 143 0.85 22.65 24.22
C ASN A 143 0.81 21.31 23.50
N TYR A 144 1.26 21.28 22.25
CA TYR A 144 1.37 20.07 21.43
C TYR A 144 2.48 20.24 20.39
N PRO A 145 3.12 19.15 19.93
CA PRO A 145 4.19 19.21 18.94
C PRO A 145 3.63 19.43 17.52
N GLN A 146 3.31 20.68 17.17
CA GLN A 146 2.73 21.06 15.88
C GLN A 146 3.61 20.63 14.71
N ASP A 147 4.92 20.86 14.80
CA ASP A 147 5.89 20.50 13.75
C ASP A 147 5.86 19.00 13.44
N LEU A 148 5.69 18.16 14.46
CA LEU A 148 5.60 16.71 14.28
C LEU A 148 4.32 16.31 13.54
N LEU A 149 3.20 16.91 13.89
CA LEU A 149 1.91 16.66 13.22
C LEU A 149 1.95 17.07 11.75
N ASP A 150 2.47 18.26 11.47
CA ASP A 150 2.59 18.78 10.11
C ASP A 150 3.59 17.95 9.28
N ALA A 151 4.71 17.53 9.88
CA ALA A 151 5.66 16.63 9.24
C ALA A 151 5.02 15.28 8.89
N VAL A 152 4.29 14.66 9.80
CA VAL A 152 3.59 13.39 9.56
C VAL A 152 2.58 13.55 8.43
N ASN A 153 1.74 14.58 8.45
CA ASN A 153 0.73 14.83 7.44
C ASN A 153 1.31 15.07 6.04
N SER A 154 2.37 15.89 5.96
CA SER A 154 3.01 16.24 4.67
C SER A 154 3.80 15.07 4.09
N ASN A 155 4.53 14.32 4.90
CA ASN A 155 5.35 13.20 4.46
C ASN A 155 4.50 12.06 3.89
N ILE A 156 3.38 11.74 4.54
CA ILE A 156 2.46 10.70 4.05
C ILE A 156 1.89 11.06 2.69
N ARG A 157 1.48 12.30 2.49
CA ARG A 157 0.97 12.76 1.20
C ARG A 157 2.03 12.62 0.10
N ARG A 158 3.27 13.01 0.37
CA ARG A 158 4.39 12.88 -0.59
C ARG A 158 4.71 11.44 -0.91
N ILE A 159 4.82 10.57 0.12
CA ILE A 159 5.08 9.14 -0.04
C ILE A 159 3.97 8.49 -0.86
N SER A 160 2.70 8.79 -0.56
CA SER A 160 1.56 8.23 -1.30
C SER A 160 1.57 8.60 -2.79
N PHE A 161 1.91 9.85 -3.14
CA PHE A 161 2.06 10.25 -4.54
C PHE A 161 3.20 9.53 -5.26
N LEU A 162 4.34 9.37 -4.60
CA LEU A 162 5.50 8.66 -5.16
C LEU A 162 5.16 7.20 -5.39
N LEU A 163 4.53 6.55 -4.41
CA LEU A 163 4.13 5.15 -4.51
C LEU A 163 3.03 4.94 -5.57
N LEU A 164 2.10 5.88 -5.73
CA LEU A 164 1.10 5.84 -6.80
C LEU A 164 1.77 5.92 -8.19
N GLY A 165 2.76 6.79 -8.36
CA GLY A 165 3.55 6.87 -9.59
C GLY A 165 4.29 5.57 -9.89
N LEU A 166 4.89 4.96 -8.86
CA LEU A 166 5.55 3.65 -8.97
C LEU A 166 4.56 2.55 -9.35
N ALA A 167 3.37 2.51 -8.74
CA ALA A 167 2.31 1.55 -9.09
C ALA A 167 1.88 1.68 -10.55
N ALA A 168 1.72 2.91 -11.05
CA ALA A 168 1.41 3.15 -12.45
C ALA A 168 2.50 2.63 -13.39
N LEU A 169 3.77 2.89 -13.09
CA LEU A 169 4.91 2.38 -13.85
C LEU A 169 4.94 0.84 -13.85
N LEU A 170 4.78 0.19 -12.70
CA LEU A 170 4.74 -1.27 -12.60
C LEU A 170 3.58 -1.87 -13.38
N THR A 171 2.43 -1.21 -13.39
CA THR A 171 1.27 -1.62 -14.20
C THR A 171 1.58 -1.57 -15.70
N LEU A 172 2.28 -0.53 -16.18
CA LEU A 172 2.72 -0.44 -17.58
C LEU A 172 3.72 -1.54 -17.94
N ILE A 173 4.68 -1.83 -17.06
CA ILE A 173 5.65 -2.93 -17.23
C ILE A 173 4.91 -4.28 -17.32
N SER A 174 3.93 -4.51 -16.42
CA SER A 174 3.09 -5.71 -16.43
C SER A 174 2.37 -5.86 -17.78
N PHE A 175 1.76 -4.79 -18.27
CA PHE A 175 1.10 -4.77 -19.56
C PHE A 175 2.06 -5.15 -20.72
N ALA A 176 3.26 -4.60 -20.72
CA ALA A 176 4.27 -4.90 -21.74
C ALA A 176 4.71 -6.37 -21.70
N LEU A 177 4.96 -6.93 -20.51
CA LEU A 177 5.35 -8.33 -20.32
C LEU A 177 4.26 -9.31 -20.77
N ILE A 178 3.01 -9.07 -20.34
CA ILE A 178 1.86 -9.91 -20.72
C ILE A 178 1.63 -9.83 -22.24
N ASN A 179 1.70 -8.62 -22.81
CA ASN A 179 1.56 -8.42 -24.26
C ASN A 179 2.62 -9.20 -25.05
N ASN A 180 3.88 -9.17 -24.62
CA ASN A 180 4.96 -9.91 -25.25
C ASN A 180 4.73 -11.44 -25.16
N THR A 181 4.34 -11.93 -24.01
CA THR A 181 4.00 -13.35 -23.78
C THR A 181 2.86 -13.81 -24.67
N ILE A 182 1.79 -13.03 -24.79
CA ILE A 182 0.64 -13.34 -25.64
C ILE A 182 1.04 -13.34 -27.10
N ARG A 183 1.86 -12.39 -27.54
CA ARG A 183 2.40 -12.35 -28.89
C ARG A 183 3.12 -13.66 -29.23
N LEU A 184 4.03 -14.11 -28.37
CA LEU A 184 4.76 -15.38 -28.55
C LEU A 184 3.82 -16.59 -28.58
N THR A 185 2.81 -16.61 -27.71
CA THR A 185 1.81 -17.69 -27.64
C THR A 185 0.97 -17.77 -28.92
N ILE A 186 0.50 -16.63 -29.43
CA ILE A 186 -0.29 -16.56 -30.68
C ILE A 186 0.58 -16.97 -31.87
N TYR A 187 1.84 -16.52 -31.90
CA TYR A 187 2.78 -16.90 -32.94
C TYR A 187 3.06 -18.40 -32.96
N SER A 188 3.30 -19.02 -31.81
CA SER A 188 3.47 -20.46 -31.68
C SER A 188 2.27 -21.27 -32.19
N LYS A 189 1.05 -20.73 -32.02
CA LYS A 189 -0.21 -21.39 -32.40
C LYS A 189 -0.81 -20.85 -33.72
N ARG A 190 -0.04 -20.12 -34.53
CA ARG A 190 -0.53 -19.43 -35.73
C ARG A 190 -1.23 -20.34 -36.73
N PHE A 191 -0.69 -21.55 -36.99
CA PHE A 191 -1.29 -22.50 -37.91
C PHE A 191 -2.67 -22.97 -37.42
N LEU A 192 -2.80 -23.31 -36.12
CA LEU A 192 -4.06 -23.72 -35.52
C LEU A 192 -5.12 -22.59 -35.64
N ILE A 193 -4.72 -21.35 -35.39
CA ILE A 193 -5.59 -20.18 -35.52
C ILE A 193 -6.03 -19.99 -36.97
N HIS A 194 -5.12 -20.16 -37.91
CA HIS A 194 -5.43 -20.06 -39.33
C HIS A 194 -6.41 -21.14 -39.79
N THR A 195 -6.20 -22.39 -39.38
CA THR A 195 -7.13 -23.49 -39.69
C THR A 195 -8.51 -23.24 -39.11
N MET A 196 -8.61 -22.76 -37.85
CA MET A 196 -9.88 -22.40 -37.24
C MET A 196 -10.61 -21.29 -38.01
N LYS A 197 -9.87 -20.30 -38.54
CA LYS A 197 -10.45 -19.23 -39.36
C LYS A 197 -10.98 -19.76 -40.70
N LEU A 198 -10.26 -20.68 -41.35
CA LEU A 198 -10.65 -21.29 -42.61
C LEU A 198 -11.96 -22.11 -42.48
N VAL A 199 -12.15 -22.78 -41.35
CA VAL A 199 -13.38 -23.55 -41.04
C VAL A 199 -14.55 -22.62 -40.61
N GLY A 200 -14.32 -21.29 -40.51
CA GLY A 200 -15.36 -20.33 -40.18
C GLY A 200 -15.61 -20.18 -38.66
N ALA A 201 -14.65 -20.57 -37.78
CA ALA A 201 -14.79 -20.42 -36.35
C ALA A 201 -14.95 -18.94 -35.93
N SER A 202 -15.88 -18.66 -35.02
CA SER A 202 -16.11 -17.31 -34.52
C SER A 202 -14.90 -16.77 -33.72
N TRP A 203 -14.71 -15.46 -33.77
CA TRP A 203 -13.64 -14.77 -33.02
C TRP A 203 -13.67 -15.07 -31.53
N GLY A 204 -14.87 -15.20 -30.94
CA GLY A 204 -15.06 -15.56 -29.53
C GLY A 204 -14.52 -16.96 -29.23
N PHE A 205 -14.79 -17.92 -30.10
CA PHE A 205 -14.33 -19.30 -29.97
C PHE A 205 -12.78 -19.38 -30.02
N ILE A 206 -12.17 -18.64 -30.96
CA ILE A 206 -10.70 -18.60 -31.09
C ILE A 206 -10.04 -17.94 -29.88
N ARG A 207 -10.64 -16.91 -29.28
CA ARG A 207 -10.08 -16.18 -28.13
C ARG A 207 -10.19 -16.91 -26.80
N LYS A 208 -11.28 -17.65 -26.58
CA LYS A 208 -11.62 -18.30 -25.30
C LYS A 208 -10.46 -19.09 -24.67
N PRO A 209 -9.76 -20.01 -25.37
CA PRO A 209 -8.67 -20.79 -24.79
C PRO A 209 -7.48 -19.94 -24.36
N PHE A 210 -7.18 -18.85 -25.06
CA PHE A 210 -6.10 -17.93 -24.69
C PHE A 210 -6.46 -17.11 -23.46
N LEU A 211 -7.71 -16.60 -23.37
CA LEU A 211 -8.19 -15.85 -22.21
C LEU A 211 -8.19 -16.71 -20.95
N VAL A 212 -8.76 -17.93 -21.03
CA VAL A 212 -8.78 -18.85 -19.90
C VAL A 212 -7.37 -19.17 -19.41
N ARG A 213 -6.43 -19.43 -20.33
CA ARG A 213 -5.04 -19.67 -19.96
C ARG A 213 -4.41 -18.48 -19.23
N ASN A 214 -4.64 -17.26 -19.70
CA ASN A 214 -4.09 -16.06 -19.05
C ASN A 214 -4.74 -15.76 -17.70
N ILE A 215 -6.04 -16.06 -17.52
CA ILE A 215 -6.68 -15.98 -16.20
C ILE A 215 -6.00 -16.94 -15.22
N TRP A 216 -5.74 -18.18 -15.61
CA TRP A 216 -5.03 -19.14 -14.75
C TRP A 216 -3.60 -18.70 -14.42
N ILE A 217 -2.90 -18.06 -15.37
CA ILE A 217 -1.58 -17.45 -15.12
C ILE A 217 -1.74 -16.35 -14.04
N GLY A 218 -2.73 -15.48 -14.18
CA GLY A 218 -3.00 -14.42 -13.21
C GLY A 218 -3.34 -14.94 -11.81
N VAL A 219 -4.20 -15.95 -11.73
CA VAL A 219 -4.59 -16.57 -10.45
C VAL A 219 -3.38 -17.22 -9.75
N LEU A 220 -2.60 -18.04 -10.48
CA LEU A 220 -1.41 -18.67 -9.91
C LEU A 220 -0.35 -17.62 -9.49
N ALA A 221 -0.13 -16.62 -10.33
CA ALA A 221 0.80 -15.54 -10.03
C ALA A 221 0.37 -14.75 -8.79
N ALA A 222 -0.93 -14.45 -8.63
CA ALA A 222 -1.46 -13.76 -7.47
C ALA A 222 -1.30 -14.60 -6.20
N VAL A 223 -1.66 -15.88 -6.21
CA VAL A 223 -1.49 -16.78 -5.05
C VAL A 223 -0.01 -16.88 -4.64
N MET A 224 0.91 -16.99 -5.60
CA MET A 224 2.35 -17.02 -5.30
C MET A 224 2.85 -15.69 -4.75
N ALA A 225 2.38 -14.56 -5.28
CA ALA A 225 2.72 -13.24 -4.77
C ALA A 225 2.19 -13.01 -3.36
N ASP A 226 0.94 -13.41 -3.08
CA ASP A 226 0.33 -13.32 -1.75
C ASP A 226 1.08 -14.18 -0.74
N ALA A 227 1.47 -15.41 -1.10
CA ALA A 227 2.27 -16.27 -0.24
C ALA A 227 3.64 -15.64 0.11
N ALA A 228 4.28 -15.01 -0.87
CA ALA A 228 5.55 -14.29 -0.65
C ALA A 228 5.38 -13.06 0.25
N LEU A 229 4.29 -12.28 0.06
CA LEU A 229 3.96 -11.12 0.90
C LEU A 229 3.67 -11.52 2.35
N ILE A 230 2.93 -12.61 2.57
CA ILE A 230 2.69 -13.15 3.91
C ILE A 230 4.01 -13.56 4.57
N GLY A 231 4.87 -14.28 3.85
CA GLY A 231 6.18 -14.69 4.35
C GLY A 231 7.05 -13.49 4.74
N MET A 232 7.04 -12.43 3.94
CA MET A 232 7.76 -11.20 4.22
C MET A 232 7.18 -10.47 5.45
N ALA A 233 5.87 -10.30 5.52
CA ALA A 233 5.22 -9.66 6.66
C ALA A 233 5.46 -10.44 7.96
N TYR A 234 5.37 -11.77 7.93
CA TYR A 234 5.69 -12.63 9.06
C TYR A 234 7.15 -12.46 9.52
N ALA A 235 8.09 -12.41 8.57
CA ALA A 235 9.50 -12.19 8.89
C ALA A 235 9.75 -10.82 9.53
N LEU A 236 9.08 -9.75 9.02
CA LEU A 236 9.18 -8.40 9.57
C LEU A 236 8.67 -8.34 11.01
N VAL A 237 7.48 -8.87 11.28
CA VAL A 237 6.89 -8.87 12.64
C VAL A 237 7.71 -9.74 13.61
N ARG A 238 8.35 -10.81 13.11
CA ARG A 238 9.22 -11.64 13.95
C ARG A 238 10.52 -10.93 14.31
N TYR A 239 11.04 -10.10 13.41
CA TYR A 239 12.27 -9.32 13.64
C TYR A 239 12.01 -8.13 14.57
N GLU A 240 10.90 -7.40 14.35
CA GLU A 240 10.46 -6.25 15.14
C GLU A 240 9.00 -6.44 15.59
N PRO A 241 8.78 -6.97 16.82
CA PRO A 241 7.44 -7.26 17.32
C PRO A 241 6.51 -6.05 17.42
N GLU A 242 7.05 -4.84 17.57
CA GLU A 242 6.27 -3.60 17.63
C GLU A 242 5.51 -3.30 16.33
N LEU A 243 5.99 -3.84 15.21
CA LEU A 243 5.32 -3.68 13.91
C LEU A 243 3.94 -4.36 13.84
N ILE A 244 3.58 -5.20 14.80
CA ILE A 244 2.27 -5.86 14.84
C ILE A 244 1.11 -4.85 14.96
N GLU A 245 1.35 -3.69 15.58
CA GLU A 245 0.36 -2.61 15.68
C GLU A 245 0.13 -1.89 14.36
N ILE A 246 1.13 -1.89 13.48
CA ILE A 246 1.09 -1.26 12.16
C ILE A 246 0.62 -2.27 11.11
N ILE A 247 1.15 -3.51 11.17
CA ILE A 247 0.84 -4.60 10.24
C ILE A 247 -0.29 -5.44 10.82
N THR A 248 -1.49 -4.87 10.84
CA THR A 248 -2.67 -5.56 11.37
C THR A 248 -3.14 -6.69 10.44
N PRO A 249 -3.80 -7.74 10.96
CA PRO A 249 -4.38 -8.79 10.12
C PRO A 249 -5.36 -8.25 9.06
N MET A 250 -6.07 -7.16 9.38
CA MET A 250 -6.98 -6.49 8.45
C MET A 250 -6.22 -5.84 7.30
N THR A 251 -5.08 -5.22 7.57
CA THR A 251 -4.20 -4.64 6.54
C THR A 251 -3.70 -5.73 5.60
N MET A 252 -3.24 -6.86 6.13
CA MET A 252 -2.79 -7.99 5.32
C MET A 252 -3.91 -8.55 4.44
N LEU A 253 -5.13 -8.70 4.98
CA LEU A 253 -6.28 -9.14 4.20
C LEU A 253 -6.61 -8.18 3.06
N LEU A 254 -6.54 -6.86 3.30
CA LEU A 254 -6.74 -5.83 2.27
C LEU A 254 -5.65 -5.90 1.18
N VAL A 255 -4.38 -6.09 1.57
CA VAL A 255 -3.27 -6.25 0.62
C VAL A 255 -3.50 -7.46 -0.25
N MET A 256 -3.73 -8.64 0.34
CA MET A 256 -3.94 -9.90 -0.38
C MET A 256 -5.15 -9.82 -1.33
N SER A 257 -6.28 -9.33 -0.84
CA SER A 257 -7.47 -9.18 -1.67
C SER A 257 -7.24 -8.23 -2.84
N SER A 258 -6.51 -7.13 -2.62
CA SER A 258 -6.17 -6.17 -3.68
C SER A 258 -5.25 -6.79 -4.72
N VAL A 259 -4.18 -7.49 -4.31
CA VAL A 259 -3.23 -8.17 -5.22
C VAL A 259 -3.94 -9.22 -6.05
N PHE A 260 -4.80 -10.03 -5.43
CA PHE A 260 -5.57 -11.05 -6.12
C PHE A 260 -6.53 -10.45 -7.16
N VAL A 261 -7.32 -9.45 -6.77
CA VAL A 261 -8.28 -8.79 -7.66
C VAL A 261 -7.56 -8.06 -8.80
N PHE A 262 -6.54 -7.26 -8.49
CA PHE A 262 -5.74 -6.56 -9.50
C PHE A 262 -5.02 -7.53 -10.42
N GLY A 263 -4.46 -8.63 -9.90
CA GLY A 263 -3.78 -9.64 -10.67
C GLY A 263 -4.70 -10.26 -11.73
N VAL A 264 -5.90 -10.67 -11.34
CA VAL A 264 -6.89 -11.24 -12.27
C VAL A 264 -7.38 -10.19 -13.28
N ILE A 265 -7.69 -8.97 -12.84
CA ILE A 265 -8.18 -7.91 -13.71
C ILE A 265 -7.11 -7.51 -14.72
N ILE A 266 -5.88 -7.24 -14.28
CA ILE A 266 -4.79 -6.80 -15.17
C ILE A 266 -4.48 -7.89 -16.20
N THR A 267 -4.33 -9.16 -15.78
CA THR A 267 -4.05 -10.25 -16.70
C THR A 267 -5.18 -10.47 -17.70
N PHE A 268 -6.45 -10.39 -17.28
CA PHE A 268 -7.59 -10.49 -18.17
C PHE A 268 -7.64 -9.33 -19.17
N MET A 269 -7.55 -8.07 -18.71
CA MET A 269 -7.61 -6.89 -19.56
C MET A 269 -6.45 -6.87 -20.57
N CYS A 270 -5.24 -7.10 -20.10
CA CYS A 270 -4.06 -7.15 -20.97
C CYS A 270 -4.19 -8.26 -22.02
N ALA A 271 -4.65 -9.46 -21.61
CA ALA A 271 -4.88 -10.57 -22.50
C ALA A 271 -5.95 -10.23 -23.55
N TYR A 272 -7.06 -9.66 -23.13
CA TYR A 272 -8.17 -9.31 -24.02
C TYR A 272 -7.73 -8.29 -25.09
N ILE A 273 -7.05 -7.22 -24.67
CA ILE A 273 -6.55 -6.18 -25.59
C ILE A 273 -5.51 -6.75 -26.55
N SER A 274 -4.53 -7.50 -26.03
CA SER A 274 -3.44 -8.07 -26.83
C SER A 274 -3.94 -9.11 -27.83
N ILE A 275 -4.81 -10.04 -27.40
CA ILE A 275 -5.36 -11.06 -28.28
C ILE A 275 -6.18 -10.41 -29.39
N ASN A 276 -7.01 -9.41 -29.08
CA ASN A 276 -7.79 -8.68 -30.10
C ASN A 276 -6.89 -7.98 -31.11
N LYS A 277 -5.81 -7.34 -30.64
CA LYS A 277 -4.83 -6.69 -31.51
C LYS A 277 -4.18 -7.68 -32.48
N TYR A 278 -3.64 -8.78 -31.97
CA TYR A 278 -2.91 -9.75 -32.79
C TYR A 278 -3.81 -10.59 -33.68
N LEU A 279 -5.02 -10.96 -33.27
CA LEU A 279 -5.93 -11.71 -34.10
C LEU A 279 -6.50 -10.87 -35.28
N ARG A 280 -6.58 -9.54 -35.13
CA ARG A 280 -7.01 -8.63 -36.23
C ARG A 280 -5.93 -8.36 -37.25
N MET A 281 -4.66 -8.64 -36.96
CA MET A 281 -3.58 -8.48 -37.95
C MET A 281 -3.76 -9.45 -39.12
N LYS A 282 -3.57 -8.95 -40.33
CA LYS A 282 -3.63 -9.78 -41.55
C LYS A 282 -2.54 -10.88 -41.51
N ALA A 283 -2.86 -12.08 -41.96
CA ALA A 283 -1.94 -13.21 -41.95
C ALA A 283 -0.56 -12.89 -42.58
N GLY A 284 -0.52 -12.08 -43.65
CA GLY A 284 0.72 -11.61 -44.27
C GLY A 284 1.63 -10.81 -43.35
N ALA A 285 1.11 -9.96 -42.48
CA ALA A 285 1.92 -9.15 -41.57
C ALA A 285 2.67 -10.00 -40.50
N LEU A 286 2.12 -11.14 -40.13
CA LEU A 286 2.76 -12.11 -39.23
C LEU A 286 3.99 -12.80 -39.88
N TYR A 287 4.05 -12.88 -41.19
CA TYR A 287 5.17 -13.44 -41.94
C TYR A 287 6.25 -12.37 -42.22
N TYR A 288 5.89 -11.13 -42.47
CA TYR A 288 6.83 -10.03 -42.78
C TYR A 288 7.75 -9.66 -41.62
N ILE A 289 7.33 -9.78 -40.37
CA ILE A 289 8.18 -9.47 -39.20
C ILE A 289 9.37 -10.42 -39.08
N LEU A 290 9.29 -11.61 -39.64
CA LEU A 290 10.40 -12.59 -39.64
C LEU A 290 11.32 -12.50 -40.88
N SER A 291 10.82 -12.02 -42.02
CA SER A 291 11.66 -11.83 -43.18
C SER A 291 12.71 -10.74 -43.00
N LEU A 292 12.40 -9.73 -42.17
CA LEU A 292 13.35 -8.67 -41.82
C LEU A 292 14.54 -9.14 -40.96
N ILE A 293 14.40 -10.23 -40.21
CA ILE A 293 15.49 -10.80 -39.40
C ILE A 293 16.43 -11.63 -40.30
N HIS A 294 15.90 -12.28 -41.36
CA HIS A 294 16.72 -13.06 -42.33
C HIS A 294 17.39 -12.21 -43.43
N ILE A 295 16.92 -10.98 -43.67
CA ILE A 295 17.53 -10.09 -44.67
C ILE A 295 18.80 -9.41 -44.11
N SER A 296 19.06 -9.45 -42.81
CA SER A 296 20.28 -8.91 -42.21
C SER A 296 21.45 -9.89 -42.12
N GLU A 297 21.32 -11.12 -42.55
CA GLU A 297 22.48 -12.00 -42.79
C GLU A 297 23.02 -11.74 -44.21
N PRO A 298 24.16 -11.04 -44.35
CA PRO A 298 24.81 -10.93 -45.64
C PRO A 298 25.23 -12.35 -46.05
N THR A 299 24.70 -12.81 -47.18
CA THR A 299 25.15 -13.99 -47.87
C THR A 299 26.68 -13.98 -48.02
N ARG A 300 27.38 -14.63 -47.09
CA ARG A 300 28.76 -15.06 -47.24
C ARG A 300 28.80 -16.33 -48.06
N LEU A 301 28.35 -16.29 -49.29
CA LEU A 301 28.55 -17.38 -50.26
C LEU A 301 28.55 -16.79 -51.67
N GLN A 302 29.56 -15.98 -52.00
CA GLN A 302 30.06 -15.79 -53.34
C GLN A 302 31.49 -15.30 -53.25
N LEU A 303 32.44 -16.19 -53.01
CA LEU A 303 33.85 -16.09 -53.42
C LEU A 303 34.44 -17.51 -53.33
N ILE A 304 34.23 -18.31 -54.34
CA ILE A 304 35.17 -19.26 -54.94
C ILE A 304 34.92 -19.24 -56.44
#